data_9630f34746c4c298831a0de9f4d96d2f
#
_entry.id   9630f34746c4c298831a0de9f4d96d2f
#
_cell.length_a   1.000
_cell.length_b   1.000
_cell.length_c   1.000
_cell.angle_alpha   90.00
_cell.angle_beta   90.00
_cell.angle_gamma   90.00
#
_symmetry.space_group_name_H-M   'P 1'
#
loop_
_entity.id
_entity.type
_entity.pdbx_description
1 polymer ?
#
loop_
_entity_poly.entity_id
_entity_poly.type
_entity_poly.pdbx_seq_one_letter_code
_entity_poly.pdbx_strand_id
1 'polypeptide(L)'
;IWVYHSLYYYNVILLAKKIKKFKLILEVEEIYQDVSPVPRYMERWECKMIDVADKFVFSTDLLNDKVNRQKKPHLVIYGTYRCVPVMSERHGDNKVHVVYSGTLDPNKGGAMAAAGVAASLPSTYRVHILGFGNPGEIQAIKELCEEMSGKGGAVVSYDGVLKGSAYIDFLQTCQIGLSTQNPDAAFNNTSFPSKILSYMSNGLQVVSADIEAVRRAYGISGYIYYYQKQEPSDIANAILNVD
;
A
#
# COMPACT_ATOMS: atom_id res chain seq x y z
N ILE A 1 -0.17 -25.87 12.79
CA ILE A 1 -0.97 -24.67 13.11
C ILE A 1 -0.44 -23.52 12.26
N TRP A 2 -1.33 -22.76 11.65
CA TRP A 2 -1.03 -21.51 10.95
C TRP A 2 -1.40 -20.35 11.86
N VAL A 3 -0.50 -19.39 12.02
CA VAL A 3 -0.68 -18.25 12.90
C VAL A 3 -0.31 -16.97 12.16
N TYR A 4 -1.23 -16.01 12.16
CA TYR A 4 -0.94 -14.64 11.76
C TYR A 4 -0.03 -13.97 12.79
N HIS A 5 0.96 -13.23 12.34
CA HIS A 5 1.93 -12.52 13.17
C HIS A 5 1.25 -11.45 14.02
N SER A 6 1.09 -11.72 15.32
CA SER A 6 0.46 -10.81 16.27
C SER A 6 1.17 -10.84 17.62
N LEU A 7 1.57 -9.69 18.13
CA LEU A 7 2.24 -9.56 19.43
C LEU A 7 1.40 -10.04 20.63
N TYR A 8 0.07 -10.06 20.50
CA TYR A 8 -0.83 -10.41 21.60
C TYR A 8 -0.87 -11.90 21.93
N TYR A 9 -0.60 -12.77 20.96
CA TYR A 9 -0.77 -14.22 21.12
C TYR A 9 0.54 -14.99 21.31
N TYR A 10 1.70 -14.33 21.31
CA TYR A 10 3.00 -15.00 21.33
C TYR A 10 3.21 -15.93 22.50
N ASN A 11 2.90 -15.48 23.73
CA ASN A 11 3.10 -16.29 24.92
C ASN A 11 2.26 -17.56 24.89
N VAL A 12 1.00 -17.47 24.46
CA VAL A 12 0.09 -18.62 24.38
C VAL A 12 0.61 -19.62 23.36
N ILE A 13 1.03 -19.16 22.18
CA ILE A 13 1.51 -20.03 21.10
C ILE A 13 2.84 -20.69 21.49
N LEU A 14 3.78 -19.94 22.09
CA LEU A 14 5.06 -20.47 22.54
C LEU A 14 4.86 -21.55 23.64
N LEU A 15 3.95 -21.32 24.58
CA LEU A 15 3.59 -22.29 25.61
C LEU A 15 2.91 -23.52 25.00
N ALA A 16 1.92 -23.31 24.14
CA ALA A 16 1.20 -24.39 23.46
C ALA A 16 2.16 -25.26 22.63
N LYS A 17 3.12 -24.66 21.92
CA LYS A 17 4.10 -25.39 21.12
C LYS A 17 5.01 -26.28 21.98
N LYS A 18 5.38 -25.82 23.18
CA LYS A 18 6.16 -26.63 24.13
C LYS A 18 5.39 -27.87 24.59
N ILE A 19 4.07 -27.73 24.83
CA ILE A 19 3.23 -28.81 25.36
C ILE A 19 2.79 -29.78 24.26
N LYS A 20 2.37 -29.27 23.11
CA LYS A 20 1.70 -30.04 22.04
C LYS A 20 2.59 -30.43 20.87
N LYS A 21 3.82 -29.92 20.79
CA LYS A 21 4.82 -30.26 19.73
C LYS A 21 4.29 -30.21 18.29
N PHE A 22 3.44 -29.23 17.97
CA PHE A 22 2.91 -29.07 16.60
C PHE A 22 3.90 -28.31 15.69
N LYS A 23 3.71 -28.45 14.37
CA LYS A 23 4.37 -27.63 13.38
C LYS A 23 3.70 -26.26 13.31
N LEU A 24 4.51 -25.20 13.37
CA LEU A 24 4.07 -23.81 13.33
C LEU A 24 4.41 -23.18 11.97
N ILE A 25 3.39 -22.72 11.26
CA ILE A 25 3.53 -21.85 10.10
C ILE A 25 3.24 -20.43 10.59
N LEU A 26 4.20 -19.54 10.46
CA LEU A 26 4.07 -18.13 10.84
C LEU A 26 3.88 -17.26 9.60
N GLU A 27 2.76 -16.56 9.54
CA GLU A 27 2.49 -15.56 8.51
C GLU A 27 2.98 -14.21 9.00
N VAL A 28 3.91 -13.59 8.26
CA VAL A 28 4.58 -12.34 8.64
C VAL A 28 4.33 -11.30 7.54
N GLU A 29 3.57 -10.26 7.85
CA GLU A 29 3.30 -9.16 6.93
C GLU A 29 4.21 -7.95 7.18
N GLU A 30 4.65 -7.77 8.41
CA GLU A 30 5.54 -6.69 8.84
C GLU A 30 6.35 -7.12 10.07
N ILE A 31 7.40 -6.39 10.37
CA ILE A 31 8.12 -6.48 11.64
C ILE A 31 7.72 -5.27 12.46
N TYR A 32 7.09 -5.51 13.61
CA TYR A 32 6.50 -4.43 14.41
C TYR A 32 7.50 -3.35 14.82
N GLN A 33 8.75 -3.74 15.08
CA GLN A 33 9.84 -2.82 15.42
C GLN A 33 10.17 -1.84 14.29
N ASP A 34 9.92 -2.23 13.03
CA ASP A 34 10.18 -1.38 11.87
C ASP A 34 9.06 -0.36 11.63
N VAL A 35 7.87 -0.67 12.12
CA VAL A 35 6.66 0.14 11.88
C VAL A 35 6.43 1.16 13.00
N SER A 36 6.66 0.73 14.25
CA SER A 36 6.48 1.61 15.42
C SER A 36 7.33 1.13 16.60
N PRO A 37 7.73 2.03 17.51
CA PRO A 37 8.39 1.63 18.74
C PRO A 37 7.55 0.66 19.56
N VAL A 38 8.13 -0.50 19.87
CA VAL A 38 7.50 -1.51 20.74
C VAL A 38 8.33 -1.71 22.01
N PRO A 39 7.72 -2.11 23.15
CA PRO A 39 8.44 -2.45 24.37
C PRO A 39 9.44 -3.60 24.13
N ARG A 40 10.64 -3.54 24.74
CA ARG A 40 11.71 -4.55 24.58
C ARG A 40 11.27 -5.99 24.85
N TYR A 41 10.30 -6.22 25.73
CA TYR A 41 9.80 -7.57 25.98
C TYR A 41 9.00 -8.11 24.78
N MET A 42 8.29 -7.24 24.05
CA MET A 42 7.58 -7.62 22.83
C MET A 42 8.55 -7.93 21.69
N GLU A 43 9.62 -7.16 21.52
CA GLU A 43 10.71 -7.48 20.58
C GLU A 43 11.26 -8.90 20.82
N ARG A 44 11.51 -9.23 22.10
CA ARG A 44 12.00 -10.57 22.46
C ARG A 44 11.00 -11.67 22.15
N TRP A 45 9.72 -11.41 22.30
CA TRP A 45 8.67 -12.37 21.95
C TRP A 45 8.56 -12.54 20.44
N GLU A 46 8.63 -11.45 19.68
CA GLU A 46 8.66 -11.47 18.23
C GLU A 46 9.84 -12.31 17.71
N CYS A 47 11.04 -12.05 18.17
CA CYS A 47 12.22 -12.84 17.81
C CYS A 47 12.06 -14.33 18.18
N LYS A 48 11.56 -14.64 19.38
CA LYS A 48 11.34 -16.03 19.80
C LYS A 48 10.29 -16.74 18.94
N MET A 49 9.25 -16.03 18.53
CA MET A 49 8.21 -16.58 17.68
C MET A 49 8.75 -16.94 16.30
N ILE A 50 9.56 -16.05 15.72
CA ILE A 50 10.29 -16.27 14.48
C ILE A 50 11.24 -17.47 14.61
N ASP A 51 12.00 -17.55 15.68
CA ASP A 51 12.98 -18.63 15.90
C ASP A 51 12.32 -20.01 16.01
N VAL A 52 11.14 -20.10 16.65
CA VAL A 52 10.43 -21.38 16.85
C VAL A 52 9.49 -21.76 15.71
N ALA A 53 9.21 -20.86 14.78
CA ALA A 53 8.43 -21.18 13.59
C ALA A 53 9.14 -22.27 12.77
N ASP A 54 8.38 -23.21 12.22
CA ASP A 54 8.92 -24.28 11.36
C ASP A 54 8.89 -23.88 9.88
N LYS A 55 7.93 -23.02 9.48
CA LYS A 55 7.73 -22.51 8.11
C LYS A 55 7.20 -21.09 8.17
N PHE A 56 7.32 -20.39 7.05
CA PHE A 56 6.85 -19.01 6.93
C PHE A 56 5.94 -18.78 5.73
N VAL A 57 5.06 -17.79 5.87
CA VAL A 57 4.42 -17.08 4.77
C VAL A 57 4.77 -15.61 4.94
N PHE A 58 5.41 -15.00 3.96
CA PHE A 58 5.81 -13.60 3.97
C PHE A 58 5.00 -12.78 2.98
N SER A 59 4.75 -11.52 3.31
CA SER A 59 4.13 -10.57 2.37
C SER A 59 5.11 -10.01 1.34
N THR A 60 6.43 -10.14 1.58
CA THR A 60 7.49 -9.70 0.65
C THR A 60 8.73 -10.59 0.73
N ASP A 61 9.51 -10.62 -0.35
CA ASP A 61 10.84 -11.25 -0.35
C ASP A 61 11.79 -10.58 0.64
N LEU A 62 11.64 -9.27 0.84
CA LEU A 62 12.45 -8.50 1.79
C LEU A 62 12.28 -8.99 3.23
N LEU A 63 11.06 -9.38 3.60
CA LEU A 63 10.81 -10.02 4.90
C LEU A 63 11.49 -11.37 5.02
N ASN A 64 11.45 -12.19 3.96
CA ASN A 64 12.17 -13.46 3.96
C ASN A 64 13.66 -13.25 4.18
N ASP A 65 14.27 -12.32 3.45
CA ASP A 65 15.70 -12.02 3.57
C ASP A 65 16.08 -11.52 4.99
N LYS A 66 15.25 -10.70 5.57
CA LYS A 66 15.44 -10.12 6.90
C LYS A 66 15.24 -11.12 8.03
N VAL A 67 14.18 -11.92 7.96
CA VAL A 67 13.66 -12.72 9.07
C VAL A 67 14.15 -14.16 9.01
N ASN A 68 14.18 -14.78 7.82
CA ASN A 68 14.42 -16.20 7.64
C ASN A 68 15.90 -16.59 7.61
N ARG A 69 16.64 -16.18 8.61
CA ARG A 69 18.10 -16.44 8.70
C ARG A 69 18.45 -17.92 8.65
N GLN A 70 17.56 -18.79 9.10
CA GLN A 70 17.75 -20.26 9.11
C GLN A 70 17.31 -20.91 7.79
N LYS A 71 16.91 -20.15 6.78
CA LYS A 71 16.45 -20.64 5.46
C LYS A 71 15.39 -21.74 5.55
N LYS A 72 14.45 -21.57 6.48
CA LYS A 72 13.31 -22.47 6.63
C LYS A 72 12.38 -22.41 5.41
N PRO A 73 11.60 -23.47 5.14
CA PRO A 73 10.63 -23.47 4.05
C PRO A 73 9.67 -22.28 4.16
N HIS A 74 9.45 -21.58 3.05
CA HIS A 74 8.60 -20.39 3.03
C HIS A 74 7.86 -20.23 1.70
N LEU A 75 6.83 -19.39 1.74
CA LEU A 75 6.13 -18.83 0.58
C LEU A 75 6.12 -17.32 0.70
N VAL A 76 6.13 -16.63 -0.44
CA VAL A 76 5.88 -15.18 -0.51
C VAL A 76 4.54 -14.96 -1.18
N ILE A 77 3.64 -14.24 -0.51
CA ILE A 77 2.30 -13.90 -0.99
C ILE A 77 2.09 -12.42 -0.72
N TYR A 78 2.23 -11.59 -1.74
CA TYR A 78 2.09 -10.11 -1.65
C TYR A 78 0.68 -9.65 -1.24
N GLY A 79 -0.30 -10.51 -1.38
CA GLY A 79 -1.69 -10.33 -1.02
C GLY A 79 -2.59 -11.18 -1.92
N THR A 80 -3.85 -11.30 -1.52
CA THR A 80 -4.86 -12.04 -2.28
C THR A 80 -6.02 -11.11 -2.58
N TYR A 81 -6.32 -10.94 -3.88
CA TYR A 81 -7.41 -10.11 -4.35
C TYR A 81 -8.27 -10.89 -5.35
N ARG A 82 -9.57 -10.65 -5.29
CA ARG A 82 -10.48 -11.17 -6.29
C ARG A 82 -10.50 -10.20 -7.47
N CYS A 83 -10.13 -10.68 -8.66
CA CYS A 83 -10.38 -9.91 -9.87
C CYS A 83 -11.88 -9.84 -10.10
N VAL A 84 -12.41 -8.64 -10.14
CA VAL A 84 -13.82 -8.38 -10.44
C VAL A 84 -13.90 -7.91 -11.88
N PRO A 85 -14.82 -8.47 -12.71
CA PRO A 85 -15.04 -7.94 -14.06
C PRO A 85 -15.32 -6.45 -13.98
N VAL A 86 -14.73 -5.67 -14.90
CA VAL A 86 -15.00 -4.24 -15.00
C VAL A 86 -16.44 -4.07 -15.49
N MET A 87 -17.31 -3.63 -14.60
CA MET A 87 -18.75 -3.48 -14.85
C MET A 87 -19.18 -2.02 -14.87
N SER A 88 -18.37 -1.12 -14.30
CA SER A 88 -18.72 0.30 -14.22
C SER A 88 -18.32 1.03 -15.50
N GLU A 89 -19.21 1.85 -16.01
CA GLU A 89 -18.92 2.75 -17.11
C GLU A 89 -17.94 3.84 -16.65
N ARG A 90 -17.00 4.18 -17.51
CA ARG A 90 -16.05 5.28 -17.24
C ARG A 90 -16.81 6.62 -17.24
N HIS A 91 -16.24 7.60 -16.55
CA HIS A 91 -16.78 8.97 -16.58
C HIS A 91 -16.90 9.47 -18.03
N GLY A 92 -18.06 10.05 -18.38
CA GLY A 92 -18.33 10.54 -19.73
C GLY A 92 -17.78 11.94 -20.05
N ASP A 93 -16.84 12.44 -19.25
CA ASP A 93 -16.29 13.80 -19.36
C ASP A 93 -14.98 13.90 -20.20
N ASN A 94 -14.59 12.82 -20.86
CA ASN A 94 -13.39 12.71 -21.68
C ASN A 94 -12.07 13.03 -20.92
N LYS A 95 -12.05 12.82 -19.61
CA LYS A 95 -10.86 13.00 -18.78
C LYS A 95 -10.25 11.67 -18.36
N VAL A 96 -8.95 11.70 -18.04
CA VAL A 96 -8.26 10.60 -17.38
C VAL A 96 -8.43 10.77 -15.87
N HIS A 97 -9.11 9.83 -15.24
CA HIS A 97 -9.34 9.82 -13.80
C HIS A 97 -8.25 9.04 -13.08
N VAL A 98 -7.60 9.73 -12.16
CA VAL A 98 -6.48 9.22 -11.36
C VAL A 98 -6.94 9.15 -9.90
N VAL A 99 -6.75 8.03 -9.21
CA VAL A 99 -7.23 7.84 -7.85
C VAL A 99 -6.14 7.45 -6.88
N TYR A 100 -6.11 8.10 -5.74
CA TYR A 100 -5.43 7.64 -4.52
C TYR A 100 -6.46 7.13 -3.54
N SER A 101 -6.21 5.96 -2.93
CA SER A 101 -7.02 5.50 -1.80
C SER A 101 -6.13 5.02 -0.65
N GLY A 102 -6.41 5.48 0.58
CA GLY A 102 -5.63 5.08 1.75
C GLY A 102 -5.78 6.00 2.95
N THR A 103 -4.82 5.92 3.87
CA THR A 103 -4.75 6.85 5.01
C THR A 103 -4.34 8.24 4.58
N LEU A 104 -4.87 9.25 5.27
CA LEU A 104 -4.49 10.65 5.10
C LEU A 104 -3.32 11.06 6.00
N ASP A 105 -2.77 10.12 6.80
CA ASP A 105 -1.63 10.34 7.70
C ASP A 105 -0.44 10.96 6.94
N PRO A 106 -0.01 12.19 7.27
CA PRO A 106 1.09 12.86 6.59
C PRO A 106 2.44 12.16 6.77
N ASN A 107 2.61 11.35 7.83
CA ASN A 107 3.84 10.57 8.03
C ASN A 107 4.00 9.46 6.97
N LYS A 108 2.90 9.01 6.39
CA LYS A 108 2.90 8.09 5.25
C LYS A 108 2.96 8.83 3.91
N GLY A 109 2.63 10.12 3.89
CA GLY A 109 2.85 11.09 2.80
C GLY A 109 2.04 10.88 1.52
N GLY A 110 1.40 9.73 1.36
CA GLY A 110 0.80 9.33 0.09
C GLY A 110 -0.34 10.20 -0.41
N ALA A 111 -1.26 10.61 0.48
CA ALA A 111 -2.42 11.42 0.12
C ALA A 111 -2.02 12.86 -0.30
N MET A 112 -1.11 13.47 0.45
CA MET A 112 -0.64 14.83 0.18
C MET A 112 0.11 14.89 -1.16
N ALA A 113 0.99 13.91 -1.42
CA ALA A 113 1.70 13.81 -2.69
C ALA A 113 0.75 13.60 -3.86
N ALA A 114 -0.27 12.73 -3.71
CA ALA A 114 -1.28 12.48 -4.72
C ALA A 114 -2.12 13.74 -5.03
N ALA A 115 -2.50 14.52 -4.01
CA ALA A 115 -3.21 15.78 -4.24
C ALA A 115 -2.32 16.82 -4.92
N GLY A 116 -1.05 16.94 -4.48
CA GLY A 116 -0.09 17.90 -5.02
C GLY A 116 0.20 17.72 -6.51
N VAL A 117 0.08 16.50 -7.03
CA VAL A 117 0.37 16.21 -8.44
C VAL A 117 -0.58 16.92 -9.41
N ALA A 118 -1.78 17.29 -8.96
CA ALA A 118 -2.79 17.92 -9.80
C ALA A 118 -2.31 19.23 -10.47
N ALA A 119 -1.50 20.02 -9.76
CA ALA A 119 -0.92 21.24 -10.31
C ALA A 119 0.08 21.00 -11.46
N SER A 120 0.63 19.79 -11.56
CA SER A 120 1.61 19.39 -12.61
C SER A 120 0.98 18.56 -13.73
N LEU A 121 -0.32 18.24 -13.66
CA LEU A 121 -1.04 17.52 -14.70
C LEU A 121 -1.86 18.47 -15.57
N PRO A 122 -2.05 18.15 -16.87
CA PRO A 122 -2.97 18.89 -17.74
C PRO A 122 -4.42 18.86 -17.25
N SER A 123 -5.24 19.84 -17.64
CA SER A 123 -6.67 19.92 -17.31
C SER A 123 -7.52 18.77 -17.86
N THR A 124 -6.97 17.95 -18.74
CA THR A 124 -7.55 16.69 -19.22
C THR A 124 -7.50 15.55 -18.20
N TYR A 125 -6.85 15.77 -17.05
CA TYR A 125 -6.83 14.84 -15.93
C TYR A 125 -7.73 15.31 -14.81
N ARG A 126 -8.17 14.36 -13.97
CA ARG A 126 -8.85 14.61 -12.72
C ARG A 126 -8.30 13.68 -11.65
N VAL A 127 -7.96 14.24 -10.48
CA VAL A 127 -7.37 13.48 -9.38
C VAL A 127 -8.40 13.33 -8.25
N HIS A 128 -8.53 12.11 -7.76
CA HIS A 128 -9.45 11.73 -6.70
C HIS A 128 -8.68 11.25 -5.47
N ILE A 129 -9.01 11.81 -4.31
CA ILE A 129 -8.45 11.38 -3.03
C ILE A 129 -9.53 10.71 -2.22
N LEU A 130 -9.43 9.38 -2.09
CA LEU A 130 -10.25 8.58 -1.19
C LEU A 130 -9.44 8.23 0.06
N GLY A 131 -10.02 8.41 1.24
CA GLY A 131 -9.26 8.03 2.41
C GLY A 131 -9.87 8.49 3.72
N PHE A 132 -9.27 7.98 4.79
CA PHE A 132 -9.66 8.27 6.16
C PHE A 132 -8.48 8.84 6.95
N GLY A 133 -8.82 9.66 7.92
CA GLY A 133 -7.87 10.31 8.82
C GLY A 133 -8.61 10.97 9.97
N ASN A 134 -7.87 11.63 10.85
CA ASN A 134 -8.47 12.46 11.88
C ASN A 134 -9.05 13.75 11.26
N PRO A 135 -9.87 14.53 12.00
CA PRO A 135 -10.49 15.74 11.47
C PRO A 135 -9.50 16.77 10.91
N GLY A 136 -8.32 16.91 11.53
CA GLY A 136 -7.28 17.83 11.07
C GLY A 136 -6.64 17.38 9.75
N GLU A 137 -6.39 16.08 9.58
CA GLU A 137 -5.87 15.49 8.34
C GLU A 137 -6.88 15.64 7.19
N ILE A 138 -8.18 15.43 7.48
CA ILE A 138 -9.25 15.62 6.50
C ILE A 138 -9.33 17.10 6.07
N GLN A 139 -9.22 18.02 7.03
CA GLN A 139 -9.26 19.44 6.72
C GLN A 139 -8.04 19.86 5.87
N ALA A 140 -6.85 19.42 6.26
CA ALA A 140 -5.62 19.72 5.52
C ALA A 140 -5.65 19.20 4.07
N ILE A 141 -6.19 18.00 3.83
CA ILE A 141 -6.28 17.47 2.46
C ILE A 141 -7.33 18.24 1.63
N LYS A 142 -8.44 18.69 2.22
CA LYS A 142 -9.43 19.52 1.53
C LYS A 142 -8.84 20.85 1.10
N GLU A 143 -8.15 21.52 2.01
CA GLU A 143 -7.49 22.81 1.73
C GLU A 143 -6.45 22.66 0.61
N LEU A 144 -5.64 21.59 0.66
CA LEU A 144 -4.68 21.30 -0.40
C LEU A 144 -5.37 21.01 -1.75
N CYS A 145 -6.48 20.28 -1.76
CA CYS A 145 -7.24 20.02 -2.99
C CYS A 145 -7.77 21.32 -3.62
N GLU A 146 -8.30 22.23 -2.80
CA GLU A 146 -8.76 23.56 -3.26
C GLU A 146 -7.59 24.39 -3.82
N GLU A 147 -6.48 24.46 -3.10
CA GLU A 147 -5.28 25.17 -3.54
C GLU A 147 -4.74 24.62 -4.86
N MET A 148 -4.58 23.31 -4.99
CA MET A 148 -4.02 22.69 -6.19
C MET A 148 -4.93 22.83 -7.41
N SER A 149 -6.25 22.68 -7.22
CA SER A 149 -7.24 22.90 -8.28
C SER A 149 -7.23 24.34 -8.81
N GLY A 150 -6.89 25.32 -7.98
CA GLY A 150 -6.78 26.73 -8.36
C GLY A 150 -5.54 27.09 -9.21
N LYS A 151 -4.59 26.18 -9.39
CA LYS A 151 -3.33 26.44 -10.13
C LYS A 151 -3.43 26.24 -11.65
N GLY A 152 -4.62 25.93 -12.18
CA GLY A 152 -4.87 25.82 -13.63
C GLY A 152 -4.48 24.50 -14.28
N GLY A 153 -4.03 23.51 -13.50
CA GLY A 153 -3.80 22.13 -13.94
C GLY A 153 -5.04 21.24 -13.86
N ALA A 154 -4.87 19.99 -13.50
CA ALA A 154 -5.96 19.06 -13.22
C ALA A 154 -6.75 19.50 -11.97
N VAL A 155 -8.06 19.22 -11.98
CA VAL A 155 -8.88 19.36 -10.77
C VAL A 155 -8.61 18.19 -9.84
N VAL A 156 -8.46 18.44 -8.54
CA VAL A 156 -8.36 17.41 -7.51
C VAL A 156 -9.45 17.59 -6.45
N SER A 157 -10.03 16.48 -6.00
CA SER A 157 -11.08 16.47 -4.97
C SER A 157 -10.80 15.43 -3.89
N TYR A 158 -11.19 15.74 -2.65
CA TYR A 158 -11.34 14.76 -1.61
C TYR A 158 -12.75 14.19 -1.63
N ASP A 159 -12.88 12.92 -2.01
CA ASP A 159 -14.18 12.26 -2.24
C ASP A 159 -14.61 11.40 -1.03
N GLY A 160 -13.87 11.48 0.08
CA GLY A 160 -14.23 10.86 1.35
C GLY A 160 -13.86 9.38 1.45
N VAL A 161 -14.64 8.63 2.22
CA VAL A 161 -14.44 7.20 2.47
C VAL A 161 -15.51 6.39 1.76
N LEU A 162 -15.10 5.57 0.81
CA LEU A 162 -15.98 4.59 0.17
C LEU A 162 -15.67 3.18 0.70
N LYS A 163 -16.69 2.33 0.77
CA LYS A 163 -16.58 0.95 1.28
C LYS A 163 -17.39 -0.03 0.41
N GLY A 164 -16.98 -1.31 0.47
CA GLY A 164 -17.71 -2.39 -0.23
C GLY A 164 -17.81 -2.16 -1.73
N SER A 165 -19.01 -2.39 -2.31
CA SER A 165 -19.22 -2.23 -3.74
C SER A 165 -19.01 -0.79 -4.21
N ALA A 166 -19.44 0.22 -3.45
CA ALA A 166 -19.26 1.62 -3.83
C ALA A 166 -17.77 2.01 -4.02
N TYR A 167 -16.86 1.41 -3.25
CA TYR A 167 -15.43 1.58 -3.43
C TYR A 167 -14.95 0.92 -4.73
N ILE A 168 -15.39 -0.30 -5.00
CA ILE A 168 -15.05 -1.05 -6.22
C ILE A 168 -15.58 -0.34 -7.45
N ASP A 169 -16.85 0.04 -7.43
CA ASP A 169 -17.50 0.74 -8.53
C ASP A 169 -16.77 2.06 -8.85
N PHE A 170 -16.39 2.82 -7.81
CA PHE A 170 -15.63 4.04 -8.01
C PHE A 170 -14.23 3.78 -8.61
N LEU A 171 -13.48 2.79 -8.10
CA LEU A 171 -12.18 2.45 -8.67
C LEU A 171 -12.30 2.10 -10.15
N GLN A 172 -13.31 1.31 -10.54
CA GLN A 172 -13.51 0.89 -11.92
C GLN A 172 -13.87 2.03 -12.88
N THR A 173 -14.30 3.19 -12.37
CA THR A 173 -14.50 4.38 -13.20
C THR A 173 -13.17 5.11 -13.48
N CYS A 174 -12.10 4.83 -12.72
CA CYS A 174 -10.79 5.46 -12.87
C CYS A 174 -9.87 4.64 -13.78
N GLN A 175 -8.87 5.29 -14.37
CA GLN A 175 -7.87 4.66 -15.24
C GLN A 175 -6.58 4.35 -14.49
N ILE A 176 -6.17 5.21 -13.56
CA ILE A 176 -4.85 5.15 -12.91
C ILE A 176 -5.01 5.15 -11.40
N GLY A 177 -4.36 4.19 -10.74
CA GLY A 177 -4.25 4.12 -9.28
C GLY A 177 -2.87 4.58 -8.79
N LEU A 178 -2.86 5.42 -7.75
CA LEU A 178 -1.63 5.99 -7.19
C LEU A 178 -1.19 5.32 -5.90
N SER A 179 0.05 4.85 -5.88
CA SER A 179 0.77 4.41 -4.69
C SER A 179 1.93 5.38 -4.39
N THR A 180 1.58 6.56 -3.86
CA THR A 180 2.42 7.75 -3.75
C THR A 180 3.13 7.88 -2.39
N GLN A 181 3.54 6.79 -1.77
CA GLN A 181 4.35 6.83 -0.56
C GLN A 181 5.74 7.43 -0.80
N ASN A 182 6.35 7.96 0.26
CA ASN A 182 7.73 8.42 0.18
C ASN A 182 8.67 7.24 -0.10
N PRO A 183 9.46 7.24 -1.20
CA PRO A 183 10.39 6.16 -1.52
C PRO A 183 11.41 5.87 -0.40
N ASP A 184 11.86 6.90 0.30
CA ASP A 184 12.90 6.83 1.33
C ASP A 184 12.36 6.42 2.72
N ALA A 185 11.06 6.14 2.83
CA ALA A 185 10.47 5.79 4.11
C ALA A 185 10.95 4.41 4.59
N ALA A 186 11.37 4.32 5.85
CA ALA A 186 11.96 3.11 6.43
C ALA A 186 11.04 1.87 6.37
N PHE A 187 9.72 2.05 6.41
CA PHE A 187 8.78 0.93 6.31
C PHE A 187 8.79 0.25 4.92
N ASN A 188 9.28 0.92 3.88
CA ASN A 188 9.44 0.32 2.54
C ASN A 188 10.45 -0.84 2.52
N ASN A 189 11.33 -0.92 3.52
CA ASN A 189 12.34 -1.98 3.62
C ASN A 189 11.74 -3.37 3.86
N THR A 190 10.47 -3.46 4.25
CA THR A 190 9.81 -4.75 4.53
C THR A 190 8.35 -4.81 4.07
N SER A 191 7.72 -3.66 3.78
CA SER A 191 6.29 -3.59 3.48
C SER A 191 6.01 -3.46 1.98
N PHE A 192 5.02 -4.22 1.50
CA PHE A 192 4.48 -4.07 0.14
C PHE A 192 3.20 -3.22 0.18
N PRO A 193 3.06 -2.21 -0.68
CA PRO A 193 1.87 -1.36 -0.70
C PRO A 193 0.67 -2.10 -1.31
N SER A 194 -0.15 -2.70 -0.47
CA SER A 194 -1.29 -3.55 -0.85
C SER A 194 -2.31 -2.89 -1.79
N LYS A 195 -2.38 -1.55 -1.81
CA LYS A 195 -3.24 -0.81 -2.73
C LYS A 195 -2.92 -1.07 -4.22
N ILE A 196 -1.68 -1.42 -4.54
CA ILE A 196 -1.27 -1.82 -5.91
C ILE A 196 -2.13 -2.98 -6.40
N LEU A 197 -2.27 -4.03 -5.58
CA LEU A 197 -3.07 -5.19 -5.93
C LEU A 197 -4.57 -4.86 -6.02
N SER A 198 -5.05 -3.96 -5.15
CA SER A 198 -6.43 -3.47 -5.22
C SER A 198 -6.70 -2.74 -6.53
N TYR A 199 -5.81 -1.88 -6.98
CA TYR A 199 -5.96 -1.18 -8.25
C TYR A 199 -5.92 -2.15 -9.44
N MET A 200 -4.89 -3.00 -9.51
CA MET A 200 -4.73 -3.98 -10.60
C MET A 200 -5.92 -4.94 -10.69
N SER A 201 -6.46 -5.41 -9.54
CA SER A 201 -7.62 -6.31 -9.51
C SER A 201 -8.92 -5.65 -9.99
N ASN A 202 -8.97 -4.32 -10.05
CA ASN A 202 -10.08 -3.52 -10.56
C ASN A 202 -9.80 -2.92 -11.96
N GLY A 203 -8.72 -3.33 -12.62
CA GLY A 203 -8.42 -2.95 -14.00
C GLY A 203 -7.75 -1.58 -14.18
N LEU A 204 -7.18 -1.00 -13.11
CA LEU A 204 -6.44 0.26 -13.21
C LEU A 204 -4.96 0.01 -13.55
N GLN A 205 -4.39 0.90 -14.33
CA GLN A 205 -2.93 1.05 -14.43
C GLN A 205 -2.39 1.63 -13.11
N VAL A 206 -1.16 1.30 -12.75
CA VAL A 206 -0.62 1.68 -11.44
C VAL A 206 0.64 2.51 -11.57
N VAL A 207 0.63 3.68 -10.93
CA VAL A 207 1.82 4.50 -10.71
C VAL A 207 2.27 4.35 -9.26
N SER A 208 3.53 4.00 -9.03
CA SER A 208 4.07 3.72 -7.70
C SER A 208 5.45 4.32 -7.48
N ALA A 209 5.79 4.57 -6.23
CA ALA A 209 7.17 4.82 -5.82
C ALA A 209 8.08 3.68 -6.27
N ASP A 210 9.29 4.02 -6.73
CA ASP A 210 10.32 3.06 -7.07
C ASP A 210 10.97 2.53 -5.79
N ILE A 211 10.39 1.50 -5.22
CA ILE A 211 10.85 0.85 -3.99
C ILE A 211 11.14 -0.63 -4.23
N GLU A 212 12.12 -1.15 -3.52
CA GLU A 212 12.61 -2.52 -3.73
C GLU A 212 11.51 -3.57 -3.53
N ALA A 213 10.60 -3.39 -2.58
CA ALA A 213 9.48 -4.30 -2.35
C ALA A 213 8.58 -4.46 -3.59
N VAL A 214 8.37 -3.38 -4.37
CA VAL A 214 7.57 -3.42 -5.60
C VAL A 214 8.40 -3.95 -6.77
N ARG A 215 9.67 -3.55 -6.87
CA ARG A 215 10.58 -4.04 -7.92
C ARG A 215 10.78 -5.55 -7.88
N ARG A 216 10.85 -6.13 -6.69
CA ARG A 216 11.02 -7.58 -6.49
C ARG A 216 9.71 -8.37 -6.61
N ALA A 217 8.56 -7.72 -6.64
CA ALA A 217 7.27 -8.38 -6.71
C ALA A 217 7.09 -9.11 -8.06
N TYR A 218 7.36 -10.43 -8.04
CA TYR A 218 7.28 -11.27 -9.23
C TYR A 218 5.88 -11.26 -9.86
N GLY A 219 5.81 -11.07 -11.17
CA GLY A 219 4.57 -11.01 -11.93
C GLY A 219 3.79 -9.69 -11.81
N ILE A 220 4.30 -8.71 -11.03
CA ILE A 220 3.64 -7.43 -10.80
C ILE A 220 4.52 -6.28 -11.30
N SER A 221 5.81 -6.29 -10.97
CA SER A 221 6.74 -5.19 -11.17
C SER A 221 6.85 -4.69 -12.62
N GLY A 222 6.64 -5.56 -13.61
CA GLY A 222 6.67 -5.21 -15.04
C GLY A 222 5.45 -4.42 -15.54
N TYR A 223 4.41 -4.28 -14.71
CA TYR A 223 3.16 -3.59 -15.04
C TYR A 223 2.98 -2.28 -14.26
N ILE A 224 4.05 -1.78 -13.63
CA ILE A 224 4.03 -0.59 -12.78
C ILE A 224 4.81 0.54 -13.47
N TYR A 225 4.23 1.73 -13.48
CA TYR A 225 4.90 2.96 -13.86
C TYR A 225 5.53 3.58 -12.62
N TYR A 226 6.84 3.82 -12.64
CA TYR A 226 7.61 4.20 -11.46
C TYR A 226 7.98 5.67 -11.46
N TYR A 227 7.89 6.31 -10.30
CA TYR A 227 8.52 7.59 -10.01
C TYR A 227 9.64 7.41 -8.98
N GLN A 228 10.69 8.25 -9.06
CA GLN A 228 11.90 8.15 -8.22
C GLN A 228 11.81 9.02 -6.96
N LYS A 229 11.22 10.22 -7.08
CA LYS A 229 11.11 11.19 -6.00
C LYS A 229 9.65 11.52 -5.73
N GLN A 230 9.30 11.72 -4.46
CA GLN A 230 7.95 12.13 -4.07
C GLN A 230 7.69 13.63 -4.39
N GLU A 231 8.14 14.08 -5.55
CA GLU A 231 7.89 15.43 -6.05
C GLU A 231 6.71 15.42 -7.03
N PRO A 232 5.83 16.43 -7.01
CA PRO A 232 4.67 16.49 -7.91
C PRO A 232 5.00 16.32 -9.38
N SER A 233 6.10 16.91 -9.85
CA SER A 233 6.55 16.82 -11.24
C SER A 233 7.00 15.40 -11.61
N ASP A 234 7.69 14.70 -10.73
CA ASP A 234 8.20 13.36 -10.99
C ASP A 234 7.04 12.34 -11.02
N ILE A 235 6.10 12.47 -10.10
CA ILE A 235 4.88 11.65 -10.10
C ILE A 235 4.01 11.96 -11.33
N ALA A 236 3.86 13.24 -11.70
CA ALA A 236 3.12 13.63 -12.91
C ALA A 236 3.74 13.04 -14.18
N ASN A 237 5.07 13.06 -14.31
CA ASN A 237 5.76 12.43 -15.44
C ASN A 237 5.48 10.93 -15.51
N ALA A 238 5.46 10.22 -14.37
CA ALA A 238 5.11 8.80 -14.37
C ALA A 238 3.63 8.57 -14.78
N ILE A 239 2.71 9.45 -14.38
CA ILE A 239 1.30 9.40 -14.81
C ILE A 239 1.16 9.65 -16.33
N LEU A 240 1.87 10.63 -16.87
CA LEU A 240 1.81 10.98 -18.30
C LEU A 240 2.43 9.91 -19.22
N ASN A 241 3.23 9.01 -18.68
CA ASN A 241 3.79 7.86 -19.39
C ASN A 241 2.88 6.63 -19.37
N VAL A 242 1.71 6.70 -18.76
CA VAL A 242 0.73 5.61 -18.78
C VAL A 242 0.05 5.59 -20.14
N ASP A 243 0.17 4.47 -20.86
CA ASP A 243 -0.38 4.22 -22.19
C ASP A 243 -1.89 3.90 -22.17
#